data_9b2e0dd23feff7fbe97b0bd114b96d60
#
_entry.id   9b2e0dd23feff7fbe97b0bd114b96d60
#
_cell.length_a   1.000
_cell.length_b   1.000
_cell.length_c   1.000
_cell.angle_alpha   90.00
_cell.angle_beta   90.00
_cell.angle_gamma   90.00
#
_symmetry.space_group_name_H-M   'P 1'
#
loop_
_entity.id
_entity.type
_entity.pdbx_description
1 polymer ?
#
loop_
_entity_poly.entity_id
_entity_poly.type
_entity_poly.pdbx_seq_one_letter_code
_entity_poly.pdbx_strand_id
1 'polypeptide(L)'
;MKIHETLKRGFFCAAGASVFLFATACNGNDVPSGNVDIWSTYNTTKIMREKYDYVKRDASIDVEMAKNEVEGAQIVFTPEYDVKSYDLVLSDLHCGDAVFPKENIVAYKQGYVNVTSKTPNQQNAAYPTGWTADFMLPLEKAKEYGETTVSKGHNQGITVEFSSVTDMPAGVYTGSFTLIIDKKNTDIPVSVTVWDIDVSKVYGKSCFGYSFQNDFMQGELSNTKETVEAFYEFLLDNRISPADFPPGPEAQPDVFAEEFDKYCTHRYFSSFGFPVRRGANKYSVNAESLYQYVKPIVLRCTPEKNWMEMAYYY
;
A
#
# COMPACT_ATOMS: atom_id res chain seq x y z
N MET A 1 17.26 2.14 35.95
CA MET A 1 17.29 1.50 37.26
C MET A 1 17.71 0.06 37.03
N LYS A 2 18.92 -0.27 37.46
CA LYS A 2 19.57 -1.59 37.30
C LYS A 2 18.95 -2.57 38.28
N ILE A 3 18.71 -3.81 37.88
CA ILE A 3 18.75 -4.96 38.79
C ILE A 3 19.58 -6.04 38.14
N HIS A 4 20.63 -6.37 38.84
CA HIS A 4 21.68 -7.33 38.65
C HIS A 4 21.25 -8.76 38.95
N GLU A 5 21.84 -9.70 38.21
CA GLU A 5 22.64 -10.89 38.63
C GLU A 5 22.15 -11.71 39.83
N THR A 6 22.09 -13.01 39.75
CA THR A 6 23.14 -14.00 40.05
C THR A 6 22.45 -15.34 40.38
N LEU A 7 22.88 -16.43 39.86
CA LEU A 7 23.25 -17.60 40.71
C LEU A 7 23.95 -18.72 39.93
N LYS A 8 24.98 -19.13 40.56
CA LYS A 8 26.03 -20.07 40.15
C LYS A 8 25.70 -21.54 40.48
N ARG A 9 26.27 -22.41 39.64
CA ARG A 9 26.98 -23.66 39.92
C ARG A 9 26.24 -24.87 40.54
N GLY A 10 26.37 -25.98 39.82
CA GLY A 10 26.32 -27.35 40.35
C GLY A 10 26.96 -28.32 39.37
N PHE A 11 28.21 -28.70 39.64
CA PHE A 11 28.95 -29.79 39.00
C PHE A 11 28.37 -31.14 39.43
N PHE A 12 28.14 -32.05 38.47
CA PHE A 12 28.27 -33.48 38.73
C PHE A 12 28.82 -34.21 37.51
N CYS A 13 30.00 -34.80 37.69
CA CYS A 13 30.57 -35.81 36.81
C CYS A 13 29.88 -37.16 37.03
N ALA A 14 29.52 -37.84 35.95
CA ALA A 14 29.44 -39.29 35.92
C ALA A 14 29.81 -39.80 34.53
N ALA A 15 30.71 -40.71 34.50
CA ALA A 15 31.37 -41.31 33.35
C ALA A 15 30.49 -42.34 32.63
N GLY A 16 30.72 -42.47 31.34
CA GLY A 16 30.74 -43.75 30.64
C GLY A 16 29.47 -44.18 29.92
N ALA A 17 29.44 -43.93 28.60
CA ALA A 17 29.16 -44.95 27.58
C ALA A 17 29.20 -44.26 26.20
N SER A 18 30.25 -44.52 25.43
CA SER A 18 30.34 -44.05 24.03
C SER A 18 29.39 -44.90 23.18
N VAL A 19 28.20 -44.35 22.92
CA VAL A 19 27.35 -44.80 21.82
C VAL A 19 27.70 -43.91 20.63
N PHE A 20 28.41 -44.47 19.66
CA PHE A 20 28.56 -43.90 18.34
C PHE A 20 27.19 -43.92 17.66
N LEU A 21 26.40 -42.90 17.87
CA LEU A 21 25.31 -42.56 16.98
C LEU A 21 25.92 -41.96 15.72
N PHE A 22 25.93 -42.73 14.65
CA PHE A 22 26.05 -42.17 13.30
C PHE A 22 24.89 -41.21 13.11
N ALA A 23 25.11 -39.93 13.39
CA ALA A 23 24.29 -38.89 12.87
C ALA A 23 24.54 -38.89 11.35
N THR A 24 23.67 -39.53 10.62
CA THR A 24 23.47 -39.22 9.19
C THR A 24 23.10 -37.76 9.17
N ALA A 25 24.09 -36.90 8.87
CA ALA A 25 23.84 -35.54 8.48
C ALA A 25 22.97 -35.62 7.21
N CYS A 26 21.68 -35.46 7.39
CA CYS A 26 20.81 -35.10 6.26
C CYS A 26 21.29 -33.72 5.78
N ASN A 27 22.21 -33.73 4.82
CA ASN A 27 22.45 -32.58 3.98
C ASN A 27 21.18 -32.36 3.13
N GLY A 28 20.16 -31.85 3.77
CA GLY A 28 18.91 -31.49 3.13
C GLY A 28 19.04 -30.18 2.35
N ASN A 29 19.80 -30.20 1.27
CA ASN A 29 19.64 -29.30 0.14
C ASN A 29 18.60 -29.86 -0.82
N ASP A 30 17.49 -30.37 -0.31
CA ASP A 30 16.36 -30.73 -1.14
C ASP A 30 15.71 -29.43 -1.64
N VAL A 31 16.14 -29.00 -2.84
CA VAL A 31 15.36 -28.04 -3.62
C VAL A 31 14.05 -28.76 -3.93
N PRO A 32 12.89 -28.24 -3.53
CA PRO A 32 11.61 -28.89 -3.76
C PRO A 32 11.47 -29.26 -5.24
N SER A 33 11.09 -30.50 -5.54
CA SER A 33 10.84 -30.95 -6.90
C SER A 33 9.39 -30.61 -7.27
N GLY A 34 9.22 -29.69 -8.20
CA GLY A 34 7.92 -29.27 -8.71
C GLY A 34 8.08 -28.04 -9.61
N ASN A 35 7.05 -27.80 -10.40
CA ASN A 35 7.01 -26.61 -11.24
C ASN A 35 6.39 -25.44 -10.50
N VAL A 36 6.69 -24.22 -10.93
CA VAL A 36 6.02 -22.98 -10.52
C VAL A 36 5.54 -22.31 -11.79
N ASP A 37 4.23 -22.17 -11.91
CA ASP A 37 3.62 -21.41 -12.99
C ASP A 37 3.69 -19.91 -12.63
N ILE A 38 4.44 -19.12 -13.41
CA ILE A 38 4.65 -17.69 -13.21
C ILE A 38 4.03 -16.96 -14.40
N TRP A 39 3.18 -15.98 -14.10
CA TRP A 39 2.44 -15.24 -15.11
C TRP A 39 2.13 -13.82 -14.64
N SER A 40 1.74 -12.94 -15.56
CA SER A 40 1.27 -11.59 -15.26
C SER A 40 -0.18 -11.40 -15.67
N THR A 41 -0.80 -10.36 -15.16
CA THR A 41 -2.14 -9.92 -15.55
C THR A 41 -2.30 -8.43 -15.23
N TYR A 42 -3.44 -7.85 -15.62
CA TYR A 42 -3.74 -6.46 -15.34
C TYR A 42 -3.82 -6.19 -13.83
N ASN A 43 -3.32 -5.03 -13.41
CA ASN A 43 -3.32 -4.63 -11.99
C ASN A 43 -4.73 -4.56 -11.39
N THR A 44 -5.75 -4.34 -12.22
CA THR A 44 -7.16 -4.34 -11.83
C THR A 44 -7.76 -5.74 -11.64
N THR A 45 -7.04 -6.80 -11.99
CA THR A 45 -7.52 -8.18 -11.83
C THR A 45 -7.32 -8.63 -10.38
N LYS A 46 -8.41 -8.95 -9.71
CA LYS A 46 -8.39 -9.45 -8.33
C LYS A 46 -7.97 -10.92 -8.30
N ILE A 47 -6.87 -11.22 -7.63
CA ILE A 47 -6.32 -12.58 -7.59
C ILE A 47 -6.98 -13.37 -6.47
N MET A 48 -7.67 -14.48 -6.83
CA MET A 48 -8.15 -15.45 -5.85
C MET A 48 -6.98 -16.34 -5.41
N ARG A 49 -6.90 -16.67 -4.11
CA ARG A 49 -5.86 -17.56 -3.59
C ARG A 49 -5.96 -18.96 -4.18
N GLU A 50 -7.16 -19.46 -4.30
CA GLU A 50 -7.46 -20.75 -4.92
C GLU A 50 -7.47 -20.60 -6.45
N LYS A 51 -7.42 -21.75 -7.14
CA LYS A 51 -7.46 -21.79 -8.60
C LYS A 51 -8.71 -21.06 -9.14
N TYR A 52 -8.47 -20.16 -10.08
CA TYR A 52 -9.50 -19.44 -10.81
C TYR A 52 -9.09 -19.33 -12.29
N ASP A 53 -10.04 -19.17 -13.18
CA ASP A 53 -9.77 -19.08 -14.61
C ASP A 53 -9.40 -17.64 -14.98
N TYR A 54 -8.11 -17.40 -15.16
CA TYR A 54 -7.55 -16.09 -15.50
C TYR A 54 -7.07 -16.03 -16.95
N VAL A 55 -7.18 -14.85 -17.53
CA VAL A 55 -6.41 -14.52 -18.72
C VAL A 55 -4.97 -14.24 -18.28
N LYS A 56 -4.11 -15.23 -18.42
CA LYS A 56 -2.70 -15.17 -18.10
C LYS A 56 -1.93 -14.52 -19.25
N ARG A 57 -0.99 -13.67 -18.92
CA ARG A 57 0.01 -13.11 -19.82
C ARG A 57 1.38 -13.70 -19.48
N ASP A 58 2.36 -13.49 -20.34
CA ASP A 58 3.73 -13.90 -20.08
C ASP A 58 4.24 -13.27 -18.76
N ALA A 59 5.20 -13.93 -18.13
CA ALA A 59 5.81 -13.46 -16.90
C ALA A 59 6.71 -12.24 -17.16
N SER A 60 6.11 -11.11 -17.46
CA SER A 60 6.76 -9.82 -17.69
C SER A 60 5.98 -8.69 -17.02
N ILE A 61 6.63 -7.57 -16.80
CA ILE A 61 6.03 -6.34 -16.29
C ILE A 61 6.11 -5.29 -17.39
N ASP A 62 4.95 -4.81 -17.84
CA ASP A 62 4.84 -3.73 -18.82
C ASP A 62 3.94 -2.64 -18.22
N VAL A 63 4.50 -1.44 -18.03
CA VAL A 63 3.83 -0.28 -17.44
C VAL A 63 3.97 0.92 -18.37
N GLU A 64 2.91 1.68 -18.49
CA GLU A 64 2.90 2.99 -19.15
C GLU A 64 2.44 4.04 -18.15
N MET A 65 3.18 5.13 -18.00
CA MET A 65 2.91 6.18 -17.02
C MET A 65 3.33 7.55 -17.49
N ALA A 66 2.71 8.58 -16.93
CA ALA A 66 3.16 9.96 -17.03
C ALA A 66 4.29 10.28 -16.04
N LYS A 67 4.93 11.43 -16.18
CA LYS A 67 5.80 11.97 -15.13
C LYS A 67 4.97 12.34 -13.91
N ASN A 68 5.53 12.10 -12.73
CA ASN A 68 4.90 12.38 -11.43
C ASN A 68 3.63 11.55 -11.16
N GLU A 69 3.59 10.35 -11.70
CA GLU A 69 2.51 9.37 -11.55
C GLU A 69 3.00 8.13 -10.81
N VAL A 70 2.08 7.42 -10.20
CA VAL A 70 2.30 6.09 -9.62
C VAL A 70 1.45 5.10 -10.37
N GLU A 71 2.07 4.09 -10.97
CA GLU A 71 1.41 3.01 -11.70
C GLU A 71 1.86 1.65 -11.20
N GLY A 72 0.98 0.67 -11.32
CA GLY A 72 1.22 -0.66 -10.81
C GLY A 72 1.06 -1.77 -11.84
N ALA A 73 1.80 -2.84 -11.61
CA ALA A 73 1.66 -4.11 -12.31
C ALA A 73 1.64 -5.27 -11.31
N GLN A 74 1.21 -6.43 -11.74
CA GLN A 74 1.26 -7.60 -10.87
C GLN A 74 1.82 -8.84 -11.57
N ILE A 75 2.67 -9.55 -10.81
CA ILE A 75 3.16 -10.89 -11.12
C ILE A 75 2.48 -11.87 -10.17
N VAL A 76 2.06 -12.99 -10.69
CA VAL A 76 1.43 -14.06 -9.92
C VAL A 76 2.23 -15.33 -10.11
N PHE A 77 2.38 -16.11 -9.06
CA PHE A 77 2.92 -17.46 -9.18
C PHE A 77 2.04 -18.49 -8.47
N THR A 78 2.02 -19.70 -9.03
CA THR A 78 1.24 -20.85 -8.53
C THR A 78 2.17 -22.06 -8.44
N PRO A 79 2.61 -22.47 -7.25
CA PRO A 79 3.55 -23.58 -7.09
C PRO A 79 2.83 -24.93 -7.07
N GLU A 80 3.50 -25.98 -7.56
CA GLU A 80 3.08 -27.39 -7.45
C GLU A 80 3.58 -28.05 -6.15
N TYR A 81 4.21 -27.29 -5.26
CA TYR A 81 4.72 -27.72 -3.95
C TYR A 81 4.59 -26.60 -2.92
N ASP A 82 4.78 -26.91 -1.62
CA ASP A 82 4.74 -25.90 -0.57
C ASP A 82 6.02 -25.07 -0.57
N VAL A 83 5.90 -23.78 -0.91
CA VAL A 83 7.00 -22.81 -0.92
C VAL A 83 7.31 -22.37 0.49
N LYS A 84 8.57 -22.44 0.88
CA LYS A 84 9.06 -22.03 2.21
C LYS A 84 9.38 -20.54 2.27
N SER A 85 9.81 -19.97 1.15
CA SER A 85 10.09 -18.53 1.06
C SER A 85 10.09 -18.06 -0.39
N TYR A 86 9.68 -16.81 -0.58
CA TYR A 86 9.87 -16.12 -1.86
C TYR A 86 10.30 -14.67 -1.63
N ASP A 87 10.91 -14.07 -2.65
CA ASP A 87 11.34 -12.69 -2.69
C ASP A 87 11.30 -12.15 -4.12
N LEU A 88 11.23 -10.85 -4.28
CA LEU A 88 11.40 -10.16 -5.56
C LEU A 88 12.50 -9.11 -5.40
N VAL A 89 13.65 -9.36 -6.02
CA VAL A 89 14.78 -8.43 -6.01
C VAL A 89 14.59 -7.43 -7.13
N LEU A 90 14.44 -6.17 -6.75
CA LEU A 90 14.27 -5.04 -7.66
C LEU A 90 15.64 -4.53 -8.12
N SER A 91 15.70 -3.99 -9.33
CA SER A 91 16.87 -3.35 -9.91
C SER A 91 16.51 -2.01 -10.56
N ASP A 92 17.51 -1.21 -10.82
CA ASP A 92 17.37 -0.02 -11.66
C ASP A 92 16.95 -0.43 -13.08
N LEU A 93 16.14 0.43 -13.72
CA LEU A 93 15.80 0.28 -15.13
C LEU A 93 16.47 1.40 -15.94
N HIS A 94 16.80 1.13 -17.19
CA HIS A 94 17.61 2.04 -18.01
C HIS A 94 16.94 2.41 -19.33
N CYS A 95 17.08 3.69 -19.71
CA CYS A 95 16.74 4.23 -21.03
C CYS A 95 17.95 5.03 -21.54
N GLY A 96 18.86 4.39 -22.28
CA GLY A 96 20.17 4.97 -22.58
C GLY A 96 20.95 5.30 -21.31
N ASP A 97 21.33 6.55 -21.13
CA ASP A 97 22.02 7.02 -19.92
C ASP A 97 21.06 7.39 -18.77
N ALA A 98 19.76 7.45 -19.03
CA ALA A 98 18.76 7.76 -18.01
C ALA A 98 18.42 6.51 -17.17
N VAL A 99 18.20 6.73 -15.88
CA VAL A 99 17.91 5.68 -14.90
C VAL A 99 16.55 5.91 -14.27
N PHE A 100 15.75 4.85 -14.19
CA PHE A 100 14.61 4.76 -13.29
C PHE A 100 15.10 4.01 -12.04
N PRO A 101 15.36 4.72 -10.93
CA PRO A 101 16.03 4.12 -9.79
C PRO A 101 15.07 3.17 -9.04
N LYS A 102 15.62 2.07 -8.56
CA LYS A 102 14.85 1.05 -7.80
C LYS A 102 14.22 1.60 -6.52
N GLU A 103 14.75 2.68 -5.98
CA GLU A 103 14.19 3.39 -4.81
C GLU A 103 12.80 3.98 -5.09
N ASN A 104 12.47 4.17 -6.38
CA ASN A 104 11.15 4.60 -6.84
C ASN A 104 10.23 3.41 -7.17
N ILE A 105 10.61 2.20 -6.80
CA ILE A 105 9.86 0.96 -7.08
C ILE A 105 9.61 0.24 -5.76
N VAL A 106 8.36 -0.15 -5.52
CA VAL A 106 7.98 -0.87 -4.31
C VAL A 106 7.25 -2.15 -4.67
N ALA A 107 7.67 -3.26 -4.10
CA ALA A 107 6.97 -4.54 -4.22
C ALA A 107 6.12 -4.83 -2.98
N TYR A 108 4.90 -5.31 -3.22
CA TYR A 108 3.94 -5.68 -2.17
C TYR A 108 3.51 -7.13 -2.35
N LYS A 109 3.48 -7.87 -1.25
CA LYS A 109 2.74 -9.11 -1.16
C LYS A 109 1.25 -8.80 -1.17
N GLN A 110 0.46 -9.48 -2.01
CA GLN A 110 -0.99 -9.48 -1.87
C GLN A 110 -1.39 -10.39 -0.71
N GLY A 111 -2.12 -9.84 0.26
CA GLY A 111 -2.74 -10.59 1.33
C GLY A 111 -4.17 -11.00 0.96
N TYR A 112 -4.69 -12.03 1.60
CA TYR A 112 -5.98 -12.62 1.25
C TYR A 112 -6.96 -12.57 2.41
N VAL A 113 -8.20 -12.22 2.12
CA VAL A 113 -9.34 -12.22 3.04
C VAL A 113 -10.36 -13.24 2.57
N ASN A 114 -10.91 -14.02 3.50
CA ASN A 114 -11.93 -15.00 3.17
C ASN A 114 -13.32 -14.36 3.11
N VAL A 115 -13.81 -14.13 1.91
CA VAL A 115 -15.16 -13.62 1.65
C VAL A 115 -16.13 -14.78 1.70
N THR A 116 -16.90 -14.91 2.77
CA THR A 116 -17.80 -16.05 3.02
C THR A 116 -19.21 -15.85 2.47
N SER A 117 -19.61 -14.61 2.18
CA SER A 117 -20.95 -14.29 1.66
C SER A 117 -20.89 -13.20 0.60
N LYS A 118 -21.80 -13.26 -0.35
CA LYS A 118 -21.98 -12.19 -1.33
C LYS A 118 -22.67 -10.98 -0.68
N THR A 119 -22.34 -9.79 -1.14
CA THR A 119 -23.05 -8.57 -0.75
C THR A 119 -24.53 -8.70 -1.16
N PRO A 120 -25.48 -8.38 -0.28
CA PRO A 120 -26.89 -8.37 -0.64
C PRO A 120 -27.15 -7.54 -1.90
N ASN A 121 -27.99 -8.04 -2.80
CA ASN A 121 -28.35 -7.42 -4.07
C ASN A 121 -27.26 -7.38 -5.18
N GLN A 122 -26.08 -7.98 -4.97
CA GLN A 122 -25.11 -8.21 -6.04
C GLN A 122 -25.26 -9.63 -6.61
N GLN A 123 -26.22 -9.81 -7.52
CA GLN A 123 -26.42 -11.10 -8.18
C GLN A 123 -25.30 -11.48 -9.15
N ASN A 124 -24.58 -10.48 -9.66
CA ASN A 124 -23.52 -10.62 -10.67
C ASN A 124 -22.16 -10.18 -10.12
N ALA A 125 -21.76 -10.66 -8.94
CA ALA A 125 -20.40 -10.44 -8.46
C ALA A 125 -19.39 -11.03 -9.47
N ALA A 126 -18.42 -10.23 -9.90
CA ALA A 126 -17.42 -10.63 -10.87
C ALA A 126 -16.58 -11.83 -10.39
N TYR A 127 -16.47 -12.00 -9.07
CA TYR A 127 -15.68 -13.06 -8.45
C TYR A 127 -16.55 -13.90 -7.50
N PRO A 128 -16.25 -15.20 -7.35
CA PRO A 128 -16.92 -16.06 -6.37
C PRO A 128 -16.56 -15.64 -4.93
N THR A 129 -17.26 -16.19 -3.96
CA THR A 129 -16.81 -16.19 -2.56
C THR A 129 -15.57 -17.06 -2.41
N GLY A 130 -14.75 -16.80 -1.40
CA GLY A 130 -13.50 -17.50 -1.13
C GLY A 130 -12.39 -16.54 -0.71
N TRP A 131 -11.18 -17.04 -0.70
CA TRP A 131 -10.01 -16.24 -0.36
C TRP A 131 -9.63 -15.32 -1.52
N THR A 132 -9.83 -14.04 -1.31
CA THR A 132 -9.69 -12.98 -2.32
C THR A 132 -8.59 -12.03 -1.92
N ALA A 133 -7.75 -11.60 -2.88
CA ALA A 133 -6.76 -10.56 -2.61
C ALA A 133 -7.47 -9.27 -2.17
N ASP A 134 -6.98 -8.67 -1.08
CA ASP A 134 -7.58 -7.48 -0.50
C ASP A 134 -6.54 -6.44 -0.12
N PHE A 135 -5.65 -6.74 0.83
CA PHE A 135 -4.63 -5.80 1.28
C PHE A 135 -3.27 -6.07 0.65
N MET A 136 -2.44 -5.03 0.63
CA MET A 136 -1.05 -5.10 0.17
C MET A 136 -0.12 -4.85 1.36
N LEU A 137 0.81 -5.79 1.59
CA LEU A 137 1.85 -5.67 2.60
C LEU A 137 3.20 -5.45 1.89
N PRO A 138 3.98 -4.40 2.21
CA PRO A 138 5.30 -4.25 1.65
C PRO A 138 6.10 -5.55 1.78
N LEU A 139 6.71 -6.01 0.68
CA LEU A 139 7.34 -7.35 0.64
C LEU A 139 8.45 -7.49 1.68
N GLU A 140 9.20 -6.40 1.96
CA GLU A 140 10.20 -6.37 3.03
C GLU A 140 9.57 -6.65 4.40
N LYS A 141 8.38 -6.10 4.66
CA LYS A 141 7.66 -6.37 5.91
C LYS A 141 7.11 -7.80 5.96
N ALA A 142 6.63 -8.32 4.83
CA ALA A 142 6.23 -9.73 4.74
C ALA A 142 7.39 -10.67 5.06
N LYS A 143 8.60 -10.36 4.60
CA LYS A 143 9.83 -11.11 4.93
C LYS A 143 10.18 -11.01 6.42
N GLU A 144 10.13 -9.80 6.97
CA GLU A 144 10.39 -9.55 8.40
C GLU A 144 9.43 -10.34 9.30
N TYR A 145 8.17 -10.46 8.90
CA TYR A 145 7.14 -11.20 9.65
C TYR A 145 7.11 -12.72 9.34
N GLY A 146 7.97 -13.22 8.44
CA GLY A 146 7.97 -14.63 8.03
C GLY A 146 6.77 -15.04 7.18
N GLU A 147 6.10 -14.07 6.54
CA GLU A 147 4.88 -14.29 5.76
C GLU A 147 5.14 -14.50 4.26
N THR A 148 6.24 -15.13 3.90
CA THR A 148 6.59 -15.44 2.50
C THR A 148 6.45 -16.92 2.15
N THR A 149 5.54 -17.62 2.81
CA THR A 149 5.20 -19.02 2.52
C THR A 149 3.98 -19.10 1.60
N VAL A 150 3.94 -20.10 0.72
CA VAL A 150 2.77 -20.35 -0.15
C VAL A 150 2.49 -21.83 -0.22
N SER A 151 1.26 -22.23 0.06
CA SER A 151 0.87 -23.64 -0.04
C SER A 151 0.74 -24.09 -1.50
N LYS A 152 1.02 -25.36 -1.73
CA LYS A 152 0.83 -26.01 -3.03
C LYS A 152 -0.52 -25.66 -3.66
N GLY A 153 -0.49 -25.25 -4.93
CA GLY A 153 -1.68 -24.94 -5.73
C GLY A 153 -2.37 -23.62 -5.40
N HIS A 154 -1.88 -22.85 -4.40
CA HIS A 154 -2.39 -21.51 -4.16
C HIS A 154 -1.68 -20.48 -5.03
N ASN A 155 -2.42 -19.49 -5.50
CA ASN A 155 -1.88 -18.32 -6.16
C ASN A 155 -1.29 -17.36 -5.12
N GLN A 156 -0.15 -16.79 -5.43
CA GLN A 156 0.41 -15.63 -4.72
C GLN A 156 0.66 -14.50 -5.71
N GLY A 157 -0.04 -13.40 -5.51
CA GLY A 157 0.20 -12.16 -6.24
C GLY A 157 1.25 -11.30 -5.56
N ILE A 158 2.10 -10.69 -6.36
CA ILE A 158 3.01 -9.62 -5.98
C ILE A 158 2.65 -8.40 -6.83
N THR A 159 2.25 -7.31 -6.20
CA THR A 159 2.05 -6.03 -6.87
C THR A 159 3.34 -5.24 -6.83
N VAL A 160 3.70 -4.63 -7.94
CA VAL A 160 4.86 -3.75 -8.03
C VAL A 160 4.38 -2.38 -8.46
N GLU A 161 4.69 -1.36 -7.66
CA GLU A 161 4.37 0.03 -7.93
C GLU A 161 5.61 0.79 -8.36
N PHE A 162 5.46 1.60 -9.40
CA PHE A 162 6.48 2.47 -9.98
C PHE A 162 6.07 3.92 -9.76
N SER A 163 6.97 4.72 -9.23
CA SER A 163 6.76 6.14 -8.98
C SER A 163 7.69 6.97 -9.86
N SER A 164 7.16 7.62 -10.88
CA SER A 164 7.94 8.55 -11.70
C SER A 164 8.06 9.92 -11.02
N VAL A 165 9.04 10.71 -11.42
CA VAL A 165 9.27 12.06 -10.91
C VAL A 165 9.18 13.10 -12.04
N THR A 166 8.99 14.37 -11.68
CA THR A 166 8.77 15.48 -12.62
C THR A 166 9.88 15.65 -13.65
N ASP A 167 11.12 15.47 -13.24
CA ASP A 167 12.33 15.68 -14.06
C ASP A 167 12.84 14.40 -14.73
N MET A 168 12.09 13.29 -14.57
CA MET A 168 12.45 12.03 -15.23
C MET A 168 12.33 12.18 -16.75
N PRO A 169 13.37 11.86 -17.54
CA PRO A 169 13.28 11.88 -19.00
C PRO A 169 12.19 10.94 -19.52
N ALA A 170 11.44 11.39 -20.52
CA ALA A 170 10.52 10.50 -21.22
C ALA A 170 11.27 9.44 -22.01
N GLY A 171 10.73 8.22 -22.04
CA GLY A 171 11.35 7.11 -22.75
C GLY A 171 10.91 5.75 -22.23
N VAL A 172 11.48 4.71 -22.81
CA VAL A 172 11.21 3.32 -22.41
C VAL A 172 12.39 2.82 -21.55
N TYR A 173 12.13 2.63 -20.28
CA TYR A 173 13.09 2.11 -19.30
C TYR A 173 12.97 0.60 -19.22
N THR A 174 14.05 -0.12 -19.45
CA THR A 174 14.04 -1.59 -19.47
C THR A 174 15.04 -2.17 -18.48
N GLY A 175 14.73 -3.36 -18.00
CA GLY A 175 15.57 -4.14 -17.09
C GLY A 175 14.93 -5.47 -16.75
N SER A 176 15.32 -6.06 -15.64
CA SER A 176 14.68 -7.27 -15.12
C SER A 176 14.70 -7.29 -13.60
N PHE A 177 13.66 -7.82 -12.98
CA PHE A 177 13.65 -8.18 -11.57
C PHE A 177 13.91 -9.67 -11.42
N THR A 178 14.42 -10.08 -10.26
CA THR A 178 14.64 -11.50 -10.01
C THR A 178 13.64 -12.01 -8.98
N LEU A 179 12.69 -12.83 -9.41
CA LEU A 179 11.81 -13.58 -8.52
C LEU A 179 12.57 -14.80 -7.98
N ILE A 180 12.69 -14.86 -6.66
CA ILE A 180 13.36 -15.95 -5.95
C ILE A 180 12.32 -16.78 -5.24
N ILE A 181 12.23 -18.08 -5.55
CA ILE A 181 11.33 -19.03 -4.88
C ILE A 181 12.18 -20.19 -4.39
N ASP A 182 12.25 -20.39 -3.07
CA ASP A 182 13.07 -21.43 -2.44
C ASP A 182 14.50 -21.51 -3.01
N LYS A 183 15.16 -20.37 -3.15
CA LYS A 183 16.51 -20.18 -3.71
C LYS A 183 16.63 -20.41 -5.23
N LYS A 184 15.53 -20.67 -5.95
CA LYS A 184 15.53 -20.72 -7.40
C LYS A 184 15.19 -19.35 -7.96
N ASN A 185 16.06 -18.81 -8.80
CA ASN A 185 15.92 -17.53 -9.44
C ASN A 185 15.19 -17.64 -10.78
N THR A 186 14.32 -16.69 -11.05
CA THR A 186 13.65 -16.48 -12.32
C THR A 186 13.68 -15.00 -12.65
N ASP A 187 14.23 -14.64 -13.79
CA ASP A 187 14.25 -13.25 -14.23
C ASP A 187 12.91 -12.86 -14.85
N ILE A 188 12.38 -11.74 -14.41
CA ILE A 188 11.12 -11.15 -14.88
C ILE A 188 11.49 -9.90 -15.68
N PRO A 189 11.34 -9.92 -17.01
CA PRO A 189 11.56 -8.72 -17.83
C PRO A 189 10.64 -7.58 -17.42
N VAL A 190 11.19 -6.36 -17.40
CA VAL A 190 10.47 -5.14 -17.02
C VAL A 190 10.64 -4.09 -18.09
N SER A 191 9.54 -3.46 -18.49
CA SER A 191 9.48 -2.31 -19.37
C SER A 191 8.57 -1.25 -18.76
N VAL A 192 9.07 -0.04 -18.58
CA VAL A 192 8.31 1.12 -18.10
C VAL A 192 8.42 2.24 -19.11
N THR A 193 7.30 2.57 -19.76
CA THR A 193 7.23 3.72 -20.66
C THR A 193 6.83 4.96 -19.87
N VAL A 194 7.71 5.94 -19.81
CA VAL A 194 7.42 7.26 -19.22
C VAL A 194 7.09 8.23 -20.35
N TRP A 195 5.84 8.71 -20.37
CA TRP A 195 5.37 9.68 -21.35
C TRP A 195 5.86 11.10 -21.02
N ASP A 196 6.05 11.95 -22.03
CA ASP A 196 6.41 13.36 -21.83
C ASP A 196 5.18 14.21 -21.44
N ILE A 197 4.49 13.74 -20.40
CA ILE A 197 3.31 14.38 -19.79
C ILE A 197 3.60 14.49 -18.31
N ASP A 198 3.48 15.69 -17.74
CA ASP A 198 3.66 15.92 -16.31
C ASP A 198 2.30 16.11 -15.62
N VAL A 199 1.95 15.21 -14.73
CA VAL A 199 0.73 15.26 -13.91
C VAL A 199 0.96 15.81 -12.50
N SER A 200 2.05 16.59 -12.32
CA SER A 200 2.35 17.23 -11.03
C SER A 200 1.27 18.22 -10.58
N LYS A 201 0.57 18.82 -11.52
CA LYS A 201 -0.50 19.78 -11.23
C LYS A 201 -1.81 19.05 -10.92
N VAL A 202 -2.48 19.50 -9.88
CA VAL A 202 -3.85 19.09 -9.59
C VAL A 202 -4.79 19.91 -10.46
N TYR A 203 -5.40 19.28 -11.43
CA TYR A 203 -6.36 19.95 -12.36
C TYR A 203 -7.81 19.84 -11.90
N GLY A 204 -8.11 18.94 -10.97
CA GLY A 204 -9.44 18.69 -10.45
C GLY A 204 -9.50 18.80 -8.94
N LYS A 205 -10.69 19.00 -8.41
CA LYS A 205 -10.94 18.92 -6.97
C LYS A 205 -11.32 17.49 -6.66
N SER A 206 -10.52 16.80 -5.85
CA SER A 206 -10.94 15.55 -5.26
C SER A 206 -11.63 15.84 -3.94
N CYS A 207 -12.81 15.30 -3.75
CA CYS A 207 -13.56 15.42 -2.52
C CYS A 207 -13.87 14.01 -2.02
N PHE A 208 -13.43 13.72 -0.82
CA PHE A 208 -13.76 12.49 -0.13
C PHE A 208 -14.54 12.81 1.13
N GLY A 209 -15.86 12.67 1.04
CA GLY A 209 -16.80 12.93 2.14
C GLY A 209 -16.78 11.82 3.17
N TYR A 210 -15.69 11.69 3.91
CA TYR A 210 -15.52 10.65 4.90
C TYR A 210 -15.22 11.26 6.27
N SER A 211 -15.91 10.75 7.29
CA SER A 211 -15.61 11.07 8.68
C SER A 211 -14.55 10.11 9.21
N PHE A 212 -13.36 10.62 9.51
CA PHE A 212 -12.26 9.84 10.08
C PHE A 212 -12.59 9.22 11.44
N GLN A 213 -13.60 9.71 12.13
CA GLN A 213 -13.73 9.47 13.56
C GLN A 213 -14.35 8.13 13.94
N ASN A 214 -15.19 7.53 13.12
CA ASN A 214 -16.04 6.49 13.66
C ASN A 214 -15.96 5.11 13.00
N ASP A 215 -15.66 5.02 11.72
CA ASP A 215 -15.86 3.76 11.01
C ASP A 215 -14.56 3.06 10.61
N PHE A 216 -13.47 3.79 10.33
CA PHE A 216 -12.19 3.22 9.92
C PHE A 216 -11.26 2.87 11.09
N MET A 217 -11.33 3.64 12.16
CA MET A 217 -10.45 3.49 13.31
C MET A 217 -11.09 2.64 14.42
N GLN A 218 -12.25 2.05 14.16
CA GLN A 218 -12.86 1.09 15.08
C GLN A 218 -12.21 -0.28 14.89
N GLY A 219 -11.64 -0.79 15.94
CA GLY A 219 -11.01 -2.09 15.96
C GLY A 219 -9.58 -2.01 16.51
N GLU A 220 -8.66 -2.72 15.89
CA GLU A 220 -7.26 -2.84 16.36
C GLU A 220 -6.40 -1.60 16.08
N LEU A 221 -6.83 -0.71 15.18
CA LEU A 221 -6.15 0.56 14.93
C LEU A 221 -6.50 1.55 16.05
N SER A 222 -5.51 2.00 16.78
CA SER A 222 -5.70 3.04 17.78
C SER A 222 -6.09 4.36 17.10
N ASN A 223 -7.18 4.98 17.55
CA ASN A 223 -7.59 6.31 17.12
C ASN A 223 -6.73 7.38 17.82
N THR A 224 -5.41 7.30 17.63
CA THR A 224 -4.49 8.32 18.10
C THR A 224 -4.40 9.46 17.10
N LYS A 225 -3.98 10.63 17.56
CA LYS A 225 -3.74 11.79 16.69
C LYS A 225 -2.77 11.43 15.56
N GLU A 226 -1.68 10.74 15.88
CA GLU A 226 -0.64 10.33 14.94
C GLU A 226 -1.19 9.40 13.85
N THR A 227 -2.04 8.45 14.22
CA THR A 227 -2.64 7.51 13.24
C THR A 227 -3.60 8.23 12.30
N VAL A 228 -4.42 9.14 12.83
CA VAL A 228 -5.37 9.94 12.03
C VAL A 228 -4.62 10.86 11.07
N GLU A 229 -3.58 11.52 11.53
CA GLU A 229 -2.73 12.41 10.72
C GLU A 229 -2.02 11.63 9.61
N ALA A 230 -1.41 10.48 9.94
CA ALA A 230 -0.74 9.63 8.96
C ALA A 230 -1.71 9.12 7.87
N PHE A 231 -2.94 8.80 8.25
CA PHE A 231 -3.95 8.38 7.28
C PHE A 231 -4.42 9.55 6.40
N TYR A 232 -4.54 10.75 6.95
CA TYR A 232 -4.86 11.96 6.19
C TYR A 232 -3.77 12.26 5.15
N GLU A 233 -2.50 12.21 5.55
CA GLU A 233 -1.34 12.38 4.67
C GLU A 233 -1.30 11.29 3.57
N PHE A 234 -1.55 10.04 3.93
CA PHE A 234 -1.67 8.94 2.96
C PHE A 234 -2.74 9.21 1.89
N LEU A 235 -3.90 9.74 2.27
CA LEU A 235 -4.94 10.10 1.30
C LEU A 235 -4.51 11.25 0.40
N LEU A 236 -3.87 12.28 0.95
CA LEU A 236 -3.33 13.39 0.15
C LEU A 236 -2.26 12.91 -0.83
N ASP A 237 -1.34 12.05 -0.41
CA ASP A 237 -0.31 11.46 -1.27
C ASP A 237 -0.91 10.66 -2.43
N ASN A 238 -2.09 10.08 -2.21
CA ASN A 238 -2.89 9.42 -3.24
C ASN A 238 -3.87 10.35 -3.97
N ARG A 239 -3.67 11.68 -3.90
CA ARG A 239 -4.48 12.71 -4.58
C ARG A 239 -5.95 12.74 -4.14
N ILE A 240 -6.24 12.29 -2.92
CA ILE A 240 -7.56 12.32 -2.32
C ILE A 240 -7.55 13.36 -1.22
N SER A 241 -8.31 14.44 -1.37
CA SER A 241 -8.49 15.45 -0.33
C SER A 241 -9.72 15.10 0.51
N PRO A 242 -9.55 14.67 1.78
CA PRO A 242 -10.69 14.45 2.66
C PRO A 242 -11.45 15.72 2.97
N ALA A 243 -12.75 15.57 3.23
CA ALA A 243 -13.62 16.70 3.57
C ALA A 243 -13.22 17.38 4.86
N ASP A 244 -12.91 16.57 5.86
CA ASP A 244 -12.61 17.04 7.21
C ASP A 244 -11.12 16.94 7.48
N PHE A 245 -10.56 17.96 8.13
CA PHE A 245 -9.21 17.88 8.71
C PHE A 245 -9.22 17.02 9.98
N PRO A 246 -8.06 16.38 10.35
CA PRO A 246 -7.92 15.85 11.70
C PRO A 246 -8.15 16.98 12.74
N PRO A 247 -8.81 16.72 13.87
CA PRO A 247 -9.39 15.46 14.33
C PRO A 247 -10.79 15.16 13.80
N GLY A 248 -11.29 15.85 12.79
CA GLY A 248 -12.59 15.60 12.18
C GLY A 248 -13.60 16.76 12.32
N PRO A 249 -14.87 16.51 12.00
CA PRO A 249 -15.88 17.58 11.88
C PRO A 249 -16.23 18.30 13.19
N GLU A 250 -15.79 17.76 14.33
CA GLU A 250 -15.98 18.38 15.65
C GLU A 250 -14.86 19.37 16.03
N ALA A 251 -13.88 19.58 15.15
CA ALA A 251 -12.80 20.54 15.39
C ALA A 251 -13.36 21.93 15.73
N GLN A 252 -12.76 22.59 16.72
CA GLN A 252 -13.06 24.00 16.98
C GLN A 252 -12.45 24.89 15.89
N PRO A 253 -12.94 26.13 15.68
CA PRO A 253 -12.49 26.99 14.58
C PRO A 253 -10.99 27.30 14.55
N ASP A 254 -10.36 27.43 15.72
CA ASP A 254 -8.91 27.62 15.86
C ASP A 254 -8.13 26.36 15.46
N VAL A 255 -8.53 25.20 15.94
CA VAL A 255 -7.94 23.91 15.56
C VAL A 255 -8.12 23.65 14.05
N PHE A 256 -9.30 23.95 13.50
CA PHE A 256 -9.54 23.84 12.06
C PHE A 256 -8.58 24.71 11.25
N ALA A 257 -8.34 25.94 11.69
CA ALA A 257 -7.43 26.87 11.01
C ALA A 257 -5.96 26.43 11.12
N GLU A 258 -5.55 25.87 12.25
CA GLU A 258 -4.21 25.30 12.44
C GLU A 258 -3.98 24.07 11.53
N GLU A 259 -4.94 23.16 11.45
CA GLU A 259 -4.86 21.99 10.56
C GLU A 259 -4.90 22.40 9.08
N PHE A 260 -5.68 23.42 8.73
CA PHE A 260 -5.62 23.99 7.38
C PHE A 260 -4.20 24.48 7.05
N ASP A 261 -3.55 25.25 7.93
CA ASP A 261 -2.19 25.76 7.72
C ASP A 261 -1.18 24.62 7.56
N LYS A 262 -1.38 23.51 8.25
CA LYS A 262 -0.54 22.32 8.16
C LYS A 262 -0.61 21.67 6.78
N TYR A 263 -1.81 21.52 6.22
CA TYR A 263 -2.02 20.71 5.02
C TYR A 263 -2.19 21.51 3.73
N CYS A 264 -2.53 22.80 3.78
CA CYS A 264 -2.83 23.59 2.57
C CYS A 264 -1.64 23.73 1.61
N THR A 265 -0.40 23.49 2.08
CA THR A 265 0.82 23.51 1.26
C THR A 265 1.18 22.16 0.68
N HIS A 266 0.45 21.09 1.02
CA HIS A 266 0.69 19.77 0.45
C HIS A 266 0.45 19.80 -1.06
N ARG A 267 1.39 19.20 -1.85
CA ARG A 267 1.39 19.30 -3.32
C ARG A 267 0.10 18.82 -4.00
N TYR A 268 -0.61 17.90 -3.37
CA TYR A 268 -1.86 17.34 -3.90
C TYR A 268 -3.11 17.81 -3.14
N PHE A 269 -2.98 18.79 -2.27
CA PHE A 269 -4.14 19.40 -1.62
C PHE A 269 -5.00 20.14 -2.65
N SER A 270 -6.24 19.70 -2.85
CA SER A 270 -7.12 20.20 -3.93
C SER A 270 -8.43 20.77 -3.44
N SER A 271 -8.91 20.37 -2.28
CA SER A 271 -10.16 20.83 -1.70
C SER A 271 -10.24 20.54 -0.21
N PHE A 272 -11.14 21.22 0.49
CA PHE A 272 -11.48 20.99 1.89
C PHE A 272 -12.91 21.38 2.18
N GLY A 273 -13.52 20.73 3.18
CA GLY A 273 -14.87 21.02 3.65
C GLY A 273 -14.85 21.95 4.86
N PHE A 274 -15.87 22.79 4.97
CA PHE A 274 -16.12 23.45 6.23
C PHE A 274 -16.95 22.57 7.15
N PRO A 275 -16.62 22.48 8.44
CA PRO A 275 -17.46 21.79 9.41
C PRO A 275 -18.86 22.40 9.43
N VAL A 276 -19.86 21.64 9.02
CA VAL A 276 -21.24 22.12 8.96
C VAL A 276 -21.92 21.80 10.29
N ARG A 277 -22.15 22.81 11.08
CA ARG A 277 -23.06 22.68 12.20
C ARG A 277 -24.47 23.00 11.73
N ARG A 278 -25.32 21.97 11.71
CA ARG A 278 -26.71 22.12 11.30
C ARG A 278 -27.44 23.04 12.29
N GLY A 279 -28.31 23.89 11.75
CA GLY A 279 -29.22 24.72 12.55
C GLY A 279 -30.38 23.94 13.17
N ALA A 280 -31.47 24.61 13.47
CA ALA A 280 -32.63 24.03 14.15
C ALA A 280 -33.26 22.84 13.41
N ASN A 281 -33.00 22.70 12.12
CA ASN A 281 -33.41 21.54 11.33
C ASN A 281 -32.23 21.07 10.46
N LYS A 282 -32.32 19.83 9.99
CA LYS A 282 -31.24 19.19 9.20
C LYS A 282 -30.90 19.83 7.85
N TYR A 283 -31.71 20.77 7.39
CA TYR A 283 -31.52 21.48 6.12
C TYR A 283 -31.07 22.93 6.31
N SER A 284 -30.94 23.41 7.55
CA SER A 284 -30.50 24.76 7.83
C SER A 284 -29.06 24.78 8.30
N VAL A 285 -28.29 25.72 7.81
CA VAL A 285 -26.92 26.00 8.27
C VAL A 285 -26.99 27.07 9.37
N ASN A 286 -26.26 26.88 10.44
CA ASN A 286 -26.03 27.93 11.40
C ASN A 286 -24.97 28.89 10.84
N ALA A 287 -25.39 29.99 10.25
CA ALA A 287 -24.51 30.96 9.59
C ALA A 287 -23.48 31.58 10.54
N GLU A 288 -23.86 31.86 11.78
CA GLU A 288 -22.94 32.37 12.80
C GLU A 288 -21.83 31.36 13.12
N SER A 289 -22.20 30.11 13.28
CA SER A 289 -21.24 29.02 13.51
C SER A 289 -20.33 28.83 12.31
N LEU A 290 -20.86 28.80 11.08
CA LEU A 290 -20.06 28.65 9.88
C LEU A 290 -19.09 29.82 9.70
N TYR A 291 -19.49 31.03 9.99
CA TYR A 291 -18.63 32.22 9.90
C TYR A 291 -17.34 32.11 10.73
N GLN A 292 -17.38 31.44 11.88
CA GLN A 292 -16.20 31.24 12.72
C GLN A 292 -15.13 30.40 12.01
N TYR A 293 -15.52 29.49 11.12
CA TYR A 293 -14.58 28.66 10.34
C TYR A 293 -14.15 29.37 9.04
N VAL A 294 -15.05 30.09 8.40
CA VAL A 294 -14.78 30.80 7.13
C VAL A 294 -13.81 31.95 7.33
N LYS A 295 -14.02 32.77 8.37
CA LYS A 295 -13.24 33.97 8.64
C LYS A 295 -11.72 33.71 8.71
N PRO A 296 -11.21 32.73 9.45
CA PRO A 296 -9.78 32.43 9.48
C PRO A 296 -9.19 32.11 8.11
N ILE A 297 -9.95 31.40 7.26
CA ILE A 297 -9.48 31.01 5.91
C ILE A 297 -9.47 32.23 4.98
N VAL A 298 -10.50 33.07 5.02
CA VAL A 298 -10.54 34.32 4.25
C VAL A 298 -9.35 35.22 4.60
N LEU A 299 -8.96 35.30 5.85
CA LEU A 299 -7.79 36.09 6.28
C LEU A 299 -6.45 35.53 5.77
N ARG A 300 -6.42 34.29 5.30
CA ARG A 300 -5.26 33.64 4.67
C ARG A 300 -5.23 33.77 3.16
N CYS A 301 -6.29 34.28 2.53
CA CYS A 301 -6.30 34.54 1.11
C CYS A 301 -5.39 35.72 0.77
N THR A 302 -4.71 35.61 -0.37
CA THR A 302 -3.89 36.67 -0.98
C THR A 302 -4.39 36.93 -2.41
N PRO A 303 -3.94 38.01 -3.07
CA PRO A 303 -4.27 38.21 -4.49
C PRO A 303 -3.87 37.07 -5.40
N GLU A 304 -2.79 36.33 -5.05
CA GLU A 304 -2.26 35.21 -5.81
C GLU A 304 -2.90 33.87 -5.43
N LYS A 305 -3.52 33.78 -4.26
CA LYS A 305 -4.09 32.53 -3.75
C LYS A 305 -5.40 32.76 -3.00
N ASN A 306 -6.48 32.43 -3.68
CA ASN A 306 -7.82 32.43 -3.10
C ASN A 306 -8.20 31.04 -2.61
N TRP A 307 -7.97 30.77 -1.34
CA TRP A 307 -8.27 29.46 -0.75
C TRP A 307 -9.75 29.10 -0.76
N MET A 308 -10.64 30.10 -0.83
CA MET A 308 -12.09 29.88 -0.87
C MET A 308 -12.54 29.17 -2.16
N GLU A 309 -11.74 29.21 -3.22
CA GLU A 309 -12.00 28.44 -4.47
C GLU A 309 -11.85 26.94 -4.26
N MET A 310 -11.11 26.51 -3.26
CA MET A 310 -10.93 25.09 -2.90
C MET A 310 -11.94 24.62 -1.85
N ALA A 311 -12.61 25.57 -1.20
CA ALA A 311 -13.56 25.25 -0.15
C ALA A 311 -14.91 24.78 -0.70
N TYR A 312 -15.51 23.88 0.04
CA TYR A 312 -16.90 23.50 -0.15
C TYR A 312 -17.56 23.24 1.20
N TYR A 313 -18.87 23.14 1.19
CA TYR A 313 -19.55 22.57 2.33
C TYR A 313 -20.65 21.60 1.84
N TYR A 314 -20.88 20.56 2.64
CA TYR A 314 -21.72 19.42 2.26
C TYR A 314 -22.90 19.25 3.21
#